data_7f22495de3fefa30198f0a6f7d1d7ab6
#
_entry.id   7f22495de3fefa30198f0a6f7d1d7ab6
#
_cell.length_a   1.000
_cell.length_b   1.000
_cell.length_c   1.000
_cell.angle_alpha   90.00
_cell.angle_beta   90.00
_cell.angle_gamma   90.00
#
_symmetry.space_group_name_H-M   'P 1'
#
loop_
_entity.id
_entity.type
_entity.pdbx_description
1 polymer ?
#
loop_
_entity_poly.entity_id
_entity_poly.type
_entity_poly.pdbx_seq_one_letter_code
_entity_poly.pdbx_strand_id
1 'polypeptide(L)'
;MAIIAANFKTNHTRKSTKEYIATVNNFLKENNYTNEVYVFPTATALDTFSTVENFIIGAQNAYPTKNGSFTGEIGTEQLDEFSVKTILIGHSERRHVLDETQENIAEKFKYYANLGYKIIYCVGEPLEVKESGLTETLTYVWEQFEGIDVNYENLILA
;
A
#
# COMPACT_ATOMS: atom_id res chain seq x y z
N MET A 1 -6.32 -12.80 13.50
CA MET A 1 -7.04 -12.65 12.20
C MET A 1 -5.98 -12.55 11.12
N ALA A 2 -6.07 -13.31 10.03
CA ALA A 2 -5.09 -13.23 8.96
C ALA A 2 -5.48 -12.08 8.01
N ILE A 3 -4.49 -11.34 7.51
CA ILE A 3 -4.66 -10.31 6.48
C ILE A 3 -4.03 -10.82 5.19
N ILE A 4 -4.73 -10.69 4.08
CA ILE A 4 -4.23 -11.04 2.75
C ILE A 4 -4.12 -9.77 1.94
N ALA A 5 -2.93 -9.48 1.40
CA ALA A 5 -2.70 -8.31 0.58
C ALA A 5 -2.07 -8.69 -0.77
N ALA A 6 -2.68 -8.23 -1.86
CA ALA A 6 -2.20 -8.47 -3.23
C ALA A 6 -1.80 -7.14 -3.91
N ASN A 7 -0.51 -6.94 -4.06
CA ASN A 7 0.04 -5.83 -4.85
C ASN A 7 0.18 -6.25 -6.31
N PHE A 8 -0.55 -5.61 -7.20
CA PHE A 8 -0.48 -5.92 -8.65
C PHE A 8 0.76 -5.38 -9.33
N LYS A 9 1.47 -4.49 -8.67
CA LYS A 9 2.64 -3.80 -9.28
C LYS A 9 2.24 -3.17 -10.63
N THR A 10 3.01 -3.39 -11.69
CA THR A 10 2.69 -2.93 -13.05
C THR A 10 1.96 -3.98 -13.90
N ASN A 11 1.46 -5.04 -13.26
CA ASN A 11 0.67 -6.06 -13.94
C ASN A 11 -0.81 -5.68 -13.93
N HIS A 12 -1.58 -6.33 -14.76
CA HIS A 12 -3.00 -6.13 -14.98
C HIS A 12 -3.38 -4.80 -15.66
N THR A 13 -4.27 -4.93 -16.61
CA THR A 13 -4.95 -3.81 -17.25
C THR A 13 -6.20 -3.44 -16.45
N ARG A 14 -6.84 -2.32 -16.75
CA ARG A 14 -8.14 -1.96 -16.16
C ARG A 14 -9.19 -3.07 -16.33
N LYS A 15 -9.20 -3.73 -17.49
CA LYS A 15 -10.14 -4.85 -17.77
C LYS A 15 -9.85 -6.04 -16.86
N SER A 16 -8.61 -6.55 -16.85
CA SER A 16 -8.28 -7.72 -16.04
C SER A 16 -8.33 -7.43 -14.53
N THR A 17 -8.12 -6.18 -14.11
CA THR A 17 -8.34 -5.76 -12.73
C THR A 17 -9.81 -5.89 -12.33
N LYS A 18 -10.73 -5.41 -13.17
CA LYS A 18 -12.17 -5.54 -12.93
C LYS A 18 -12.61 -7.00 -12.84
N GLU A 19 -12.13 -7.85 -13.74
CA GLU A 19 -12.41 -9.29 -13.75
C GLU A 19 -11.89 -9.97 -12.47
N TYR A 20 -10.65 -9.64 -12.05
CA TYR A 20 -10.06 -10.17 -10.82
C TYR A 20 -10.87 -9.76 -9.58
N ILE A 21 -11.16 -8.46 -9.44
CA ILE A 21 -11.90 -7.93 -8.27
C ILE A 21 -13.29 -8.56 -8.22
N ALA A 22 -14.00 -8.66 -9.33
CA ALA A 22 -15.31 -9.30 -9.37
C ALA A 22 -15.24 -10.78 -8.94
N THR A 23 -14.26 -11.53 -9.43
CA THR A 23 -14.06 -12.95 -9.09
C THR A 23 -13.78 -13.12 -7.60
N VAL A 24 -12.84 -12.36 -7.03
CA VAL A 24 -12.50 -12.43 -5.60
C VAL A 24 -13.69 -12.00 -4.73
N ASN A 25 -14.37 -10.91 -5.10
CA ASN A 25 -15.52 -10.42 -4.36
C ASN A 25 -16.65 -11.48 -4.28
N ASN A 26 -16.94 -12.15 -5.38
CA ASN A 26 -17.92 -13.22 -5.42
C ASN A 26 -17.50 -14.41 -4.55
N PHE A 27 -16.23 -14.82 -4.64
CA PHE A 27 -15.69 -15.89 -3.79
C PHE A 27 -15.82 -15.58 -2.30
N LEU A 28 -15.46 -14.37 -1.88
CA LEU A 28 -15.55 -13.96 -0.48
C LEU A 28 -16.99 -13.96 0.02
N LYS A 29 -17.92 -13.48 -0.81
CA LYS A 29 -19.34 -13.45 -0.51
C LYS A 29 -19.95 -14.85 -0.39
N GLU A 30 -19.67 -15.73 -1.35
CA GLU A 30 -20.23 -17.08 -1.41
C GLU A 30 -19.72 -17.98 -0.29
N ASN A 31 -18.47 -17.76 0.18
CA ASN A 31 -17.85 -18.56 1.21
C ASN A 31 -17.91 -17.91 2.62
N ASN A 32 -18.62 -16.79 2.78
CA ASN A 32 -18.69 -16.05 4.06
C ASN A 32 -17.29 -15.81 4.68
N TYR A 33 -16.33 -15.46 3.85
CA TYR A 33 -14.95 -15.27 4.26
C TYR A 33 -14.83 -13.98 5.08
N THR A 34 -14.21 -14.05 6.26
CA THR A 34 -14.21 -12.95 7.25
C THR A 34 -12.87 -12.26 7.43
N ASN A 35 -11.77 -12.81 6.90
CA ASN A 35 -10.47 -12.13 6.96
C ASN A 35 -10.44 -10.93 6.00
N GLU A 36 -9.68 -9.90 6.37
CA GLU A 36 -9.49 -8.75 5.52
C GLU A 36 -8.64 -9.11 4.29
N VAL A 37 -9.11 -8.70 3.11
CA VAL A 37 -8.43 -8.87 1.83
C VAL A 37 -8.21 -7.52 1.20
N TYR A 38 -6.96 -7.22 0.86
CA TYR A 38 -6.54 -5.97 0.23
C TYR A 38 -6.03 -6.22 -1.17
N VAL A 39 -6.41 -5.36 -2.11
CA VAL A 39 -5.89 -5.38 -3.47
C VAL A 39 -5.41 -3.99 -3.84
N PHE A 40 -4.22 -3.92 -4.41
CA PHE A 40 -3.58 -2.68 -4.83
C PHE A 40 -3.34 -2.71 -6.35
N PRO A 41 -4.33 -2.27 -7.15
CA PRO A 41 -4.18 -2.17 -8.60
C PRO A 41 -3.28 -0.99 -8.99
N THR A 42 -2.84 -0.96 -10.25
CA THR A 42 -2.20 0.24 -10.80
C THR A 42 -3.15 1.43 -10.75
N ALA A 43 -2.60 2.65 -10.66
CA ALA A 43 -3.39 3.87 -10.63
C ALA A 43 -4.37 4.01 -11.82
N THR A 44 -3.93 3.58 -13.01
CA THR A 44 -4.76 3.60 -14.24
C THR A 44 -5.90 2.59 -14.24
N ALA A 45 -5.91 1.67 -13.26
CA ALA A 45 -6.95 0.66 -13.09
C ALA A 45 -7.81 0.89 -11.83
N LEU A 46 -7.55 1.94 -11.04
CA LEU A 46 -8.44 2.37 -9.97
C LEU A 46 -9.80 2.76 -10.56
N ASP A 47 -10.84 2.35 -9.86
CA ASP A 47 -12.24 2.64 -10.20
C ASP A 47 -13.08 2.51 -8.93
N THR A 48 -14.31 2.97 -8.96
CA THR A 48 -15.27 2.69 -7.88
C THR A 48 -15.74 1.24 -8.01
N PHE A 49 -15.30 0.41 -7.08
CA PHE A 49 -15.66 -1.00 -7.01
C PHE A 49 -16.67 -1.25 -5.89
N SER A 50 -17.71 -2.01 -6.20
CA SER A 50 -18.68 -2.48 -5.22
C SER A 50 -18.19 -3.81 -4.63
N THR A 51 -17.60 -3.77 -3.45
CA THR A 51 -17.00 -4.93 -2.77
C THR A 51 -17.71 -5.24 -1.45
N VAL A 52 -17.55 -6.47 -0.94
CA VAL A 52 -17.93 -6.80 0.43
C VAL A 52 -17.04 -6.02 1.40
N GLU A 53 -17.52 -5.81 2.64
CA GLU A 53 -16.88 -4.92 3.63
C GLU A 53 -15.41 -5.26 3.92
N ASN A 54 -15.08 -6.54 3.96
CA ASN A 54 -13.73 -7.03 4.23
C ASN A 54 -12.83 -7.14 2.98
N PHE A 55 -13.29 -6.64 1.81
CA PHE A 55 -12.49 -6.59 0.58
C PHE A 55 -12.19 -5.14 0.21
N ILE A 56 -10.99 -4.72 0.47
CA ILE A 56 -10.55 -3.33 0.40
C ILE A 56 -9.65 -3.09 -0.82
N ILE A 57 -9.95 -2.04 -1.57
CA ILE A 57 -9.12 -1.58 -2.68
C ILE A 57 -8.25 -0.43 -2.16
N GLY A 58 -6.95 -0.54 -2.36
CA GLY A 58 -5.97 0.46 -1.92
C GLY A 58 -5.13 1.00 -3.08
N ALA A 59 -4.40 2.07 -2.81
CA ALA A 59 -3.43 2.65 -3.73
C ALA A 59 -2.04 2.05 -3.51
N GLN A 60 -1.32 1.73 -4.59
CA GLN A 60 0.07 1.26 -4.53
C GLN A 60 1.04 2.34 -4.04
N ASN A 61 0.72 3.59 -4.28
CA ASN A 61 1.47 4.78 -3.94
C ASN A 61 0.62 6.01 -4.21
N ALA A 62 0.90 7.11 -3.52
CA ALA A 62 0.43 8.44 -3.88
C ALA A 62 1.38 9.48 -3.29
N TYR A 63 1.39 10.68 -3.88
CA TYR A 63 2.19 11.80 -3.39
C TYR A 63 1.51 12.45 -2.17
N PRO A 64 2.26 12.94 -1.17
CA PRO A 64 1.71 13.53 0.04
C PRO A 64 1.14 14.94 -0.21
N THR A 65 0.10 15.02 -1.01
CA THR A 65 -0.60 16.26 -1.38
C THR A 65 -2.09 16.03 -1.57
N LYS A 66 -2.87 17.08 -1.42
CA LYS A 66 -4.27 17.02 -1.85
C LYS A 66 -4.35 17.07 -3.38
N ASN A 67 -3.77 18.08 -3.98
CA ASN A 67 -3.61 18.33 -5.42
C ASN A 67 -2.47 19.34 -5.62
N GLY A 68 -2.12 19.68 -6.85
CA GLY A 68 -1.10 20.72 -7.11
C GLY A 68 -0.20 20.42 -8.30
N SER A 69 0.93 21.13 -8.36
CA SER A 69 1.89 21.08 -9.48
C SER A 69 2.89 19.94 -9.32
N PHE A 70 2.40 18.70 -9.38
CA PHE A 70 3.19 17.47 -9.23
C PHE A 70 2.92 16.54 -10.41
N THR A 71 3.43 16.92 -11.57
CA THR A 71 3.15 16.22 -12.85
C THR A 71 3.48 14.73 -12.76
N GLY A 72 2.46 13.88 -13.01
CA GLY A 72 2.57 12.43 -12.98
C GLY A 72 2.20 11.80 -11.64
N GLU A 73 2.06 12.58 -10.57
CA GLU A 73 1.67 12.08 -9.24
C GLU A 73 0.15 12.07 -9.04
N ILE A 74 -0.26 11.29 -8.04
CA ILE A 74 -1.64 11.18 -7.59
C ILE A 74 -1.70 11.76 -6.17
N GLY A 75 -2.64 12.66 -5.93
CA GLY A 75 -2.94 13.19 -4.61
C GLY A 75 -4.21 12.59 -4.00
N THR A 76 -4.57 13.05 -2.82
CA THR A 76 -5.76 12.53 -2.11
C THR A 76 -7.06 12.91 -2.81
N GLU A 77 -7.12 14.01 -3.55
CA GLU A 77 -8.32 14.41 -4.30
C GLU A 77 -8.68 13.37 -5.37
N GLN A 78 -7.69 12.79 -6.06
CA GLN A 78 -7.91 11.73 -7.04
C GLN A 78 -8.26 10.39 -6.36
N LEU A 79 -7.68 10.11 -5.19
CA LEU A 79 -8.02 8.91 -4.42
C LEU A 79 -9.44 8.97 -3.85
N ASP A 80 -9.90 10.15 -3.47
CA ASP A 80 -11.24 10.38 -2.92
C ASP A 80 -12.34 10.10 -3.95
N GLU A 81 -12.10 10.36 -5.24
CA GLU A 81 -13.01 10.00 -6.34
C GLU A 81 -13.36 8.50 -6.36
N PHE A 82 -12.42 7.66 -5.94
CA PHE A 82 -12.58 6.20 -5.89
C PHE A 82 -12.87 5.67 -4.47
N SER A 83 -13.04 6.55 -3.49
CA SER A 83 -13.21 6.20 -2.07
C SER A 83 -12.02 5.37 -1.52
N VAL A 84 -10.82 5.57 -2.05
CA VAL A 84 -9.60 4.86 -1.61
C VAL A 84 -9.05 5.52 -0.36
N LYS A 85 -9.05 4.77 0.75
CA LYS A 85 -8.53 5.20 2.07
C LYS A 85 -7.47 4.24 2.62
N THR A 86 -6.90 3.41 1.77
CA THR A 86 -5.81 2.48 2.10
C THR A 86 -4.67 2.67 1.12
N ILE A 87 -3.43 2.68 1.63
CA ILE A 87 -2.24 2.93 0.80
C ILE A 87 -1.07 2.03 1.22
N LEU A 88 -0.29 1.57 0.22
CA LEU A 88 1.05 0.99 0.45
C LEU A 88 2.08 2.11 0.58
N ILE A 89 2.95 2.02 1.58
CA ILE A 89 4.08 2.94 1.76
C ILE A 89 5.35 2.13 2.03
N GLY A 90 6.47 2.53 1.42
CA GLY A 90 7.78 1.97 1.66
C GLY A 90 8.07 0.63 0.97
N HIS A 91 7.30 0.26 -0.06
CA HIS A 91 7.53 -0.99 -0.81
C HIS A 91 8.96 -1.06 -1.37
N SER A 92 9.57 -2.25 -1.29
CA SER A 92 10.98 -2.48 -1.66
C SER A 92 11.35 -1.96 -3.06
N GLU A 93 10.49 -2.14 -4.06
CA GLU A 93 10.74 -1.62 -5.41
C GLU A 93 10.82 -0.08 -5.43
N ARG A 94 10.06 0.61 -4.59
CA ARG A 94 10.16 2.07 -4.49
C ARG A 94 11.45 2.51 -3.82
N ARG A 95 11.88 1.79 -2.78
CA ARG A 95 13.16 2.06 -2.09
C ARG A 95 14.37 1.81 -2.97
N HIS A 96 14.42 0.66 -3.64
CA HIS A 96 15.64 0.16 -4.29
C HIS A 96 15.68 0.33 -5.82
N VAL A 97 14.52 0.49 -6.46
CA VAL A 97 14.44 0.65 -7.93
C VAL A 97 14.09 2.10 -8.32
N LEU A 98 13.31 2.77 -7.49
CA LEU A 98 12.83 4.14 -7.74
C LEU A 98 13.45 5.16 -6.79
N ASP A 99 14.48 4.77 -6.02
CA ASP A 99 15.29 5.61 -5.13
C ASP A 99 14.46 6.48 -4.15
N GLU A 100 13.34 5.93 -3.66
CA GLU A 100 12.50 6.62 -2.69
C GLU A 100 13.18 6.59 -1.31
N THR A 101 13.60 7.77 -0.84
CA THR A 101 14.35 7.90 0.42
C THR A 101 13.46 7.67 1.64
N GLN A 102 14.08 7.31 2.79
CA GLN A 102 13.33 7.14 4.04
C GLN A 102 12.66 8.46 4.49
N GLU A 103 13.25 9.62 4.21
CA GLU A 103 12.63 10.92 4.47
C GLU A 103 11.33 11.11 3.69
N ASN A 104 11.33 10.80 2.38
CA ASN A 104 10.13 10.87 1.56
C ASN A 104 9.05 9.89 2.03
N ILE A 105 9.46 8.71 2.47
CA ILE A 105 8.58 7.67 3.01
C ILE A 105 7.95 8.14 4.33
N ALA A 106 8.74 8.73 5.23
CA ALA A 106 8.28 9.27 6.49
C ALA A 106 7.32 10.47 6.28
N GLU A 107 7.60 11.34 5.31
CA GLU A 107 6.69 12.44 4.94
C GLU A 107 5.35 11.91 4.43
N LYS A 108 5.35 10.91 3.55
CA LYS A 108 4.14 10.24 3.09
C LYS A 108 3.37 9.62 4.24
N PHE A 109 4.06 8.86 5.09
CA PHE A 109 3.44 8.24 6.26
C PHE A 109 2.74 9.27 7.12
N LYS A 110 3.43 10.33 7.52
CA LYS A 110 2.89 11.41 8.34
C LYS A 110 1.66 12.06 7.68
N TYR A 111 1.74 12.33 6.38
CA TYR A 111 0.65 12.95 5.64
C TYR A 111 -0.61 12.08 5.64
N TYR A 112 -0.48 10.81 5.27
CA TYR A 112 -1.61 9.88 5.17
C TYR A 112 -2.15 9.45 6.54
N ALA A 113 -1.29 9.31 7.55
CA ALA A 113 -1.70 9.05 8.93
C ALA A 113 -2.55 10.20 9.49
N ASN A 114 -2.16 11.46 9.27
CA ASN A 114 -2.93 12.63 9.68
C ASN A 114 -4.32 12.71 9.01
N LEU A 115 -4.51 12.07 7.88
CA LEU A 115 -5.79 11.99 7.16
C LEU A 115 -6.59 10.72 7.49
N GLY A 116 -6.12 9.90 8.44
CA GLY A 116 -6.80 8.69 8.89
C GLY A 116 -6.75 7.52 7.91
N TYR A 117 -5.82 7.51 6.95
CA TYR A 117 -5.67 6.40 6.01
C TYR A 117 -5.21 5.13 6.73
N LYS A 118 -5.69 3.97 6.28
CA LYS A 118 -5.07 2.70 6.62
C LYS A 118 -3.77 2.56 5.82
N ILE A 119 -2.66 2.34 6.50
CA ILE A 119 -1.34 2.28 5.89
C ILE A 119 -0.81 0.86 6.00
N ILE A 120 -0.54 0.21 4.87
CA ILE A 120 0.27 -1.00 4.83
C ILE A 120 1.70 -0.57 4.60
N TYR A 121 2.49 -0.59 5.66
CA TYR A 121 3.88 -0.16 5.67
C TYR A 121 4.80 -1.33 5.40
N CYS A 122 5.51 -1.27 4.27
CA CYS A 122 6.39 -2.32 3.83
C CYS A 122 7.81 -2.08 4.35
N VAL A 123 8.36 -3.11 5.00
CA VAL A 123 9.74 -3.16 5.48
C VAL A 123 10.40 -4.47 5.06
N GLY A 124 11.70 -4.47 4.94
CA GLY A 124 12.44 -5.68 4.62
C GLY A 124 13.84 -5.37 4.13
N GLU A 125 14.66 -6.41 4.11
CA GLU A 125 16.06 -6.35 3.72
C GLU A 125 16.28 -6.95 2.33
N PRO A 126 17.24 -6.44 1.54
CA PRO A 126 17.73 -7.12 0.34
C PRO A 126 18.59 -8.33 0.71
N LEU A 127 18.81 -9.21 -0.26
CA LEU A 127 19.50 -10.49 -0.05
C LEU A 127 20.91 -10.29 0.55
N GLU A 128 21.65 -9.32 0.06
CA GLU A 128 23.02 -9.02 0.51
C GLU A 128 23.07 -8.67 2.00
N VAL A 129 22.08 -7.92 2.50
CA VAL A 129 21.97 -7.57 3.93
C VAL A 129 21.61 -8.80 4.73
N LYS A 130 20.69 -9.63 4.26
CA LYS A 130 20.31 -10.88 4.91
C LYS A 130 21.50 -11.85 5.03
N GLU A 131 22.32 -11.97 3.99
CA GLU A 131 23.52 -12.80 3.98
C GLU A 131 24.65 -12.26 4.87
N SER A 132 24.64 -10.96 5.20
CA SER A 132 25.61 -10.35 6.11
C SER A 132 25.39 -10.71 7.58
N GLY A 133 24.19 -11.18 7.95
CA GLY A 133 23.91 -11.70 9.28
C GLY A 133 22.72 -11.02 9.96
N LEU A 134 22.34 -11.57 11.13
CA LEU A 134 21.13 -11.13 11.84
C LEU A 134 21.24 -9.67 12.35
N THR A 135 22.40 -9.29 12.85
CA THR A 135 22.60 -7.92 13.39
C THR A 135 22.41 -6.88 12.30
N GLU A 136 23.03 -7.10 11.15
CA GLU A 136 22.96 -6.23 9.98
C GLU A 136 21.51 -6.15 9.45
N THR A 137 20.85 -7.29 9.36
CA THR A 137 19.42 -7.36 8.98
C THR A 137 18.55 -6.54 9.93
N LEU A 138 18.69 -6.72 11.24
CA LEU A 138 17.89 -6.00 12.22
C LEU A 138 18.17 -4.49 12.18
N THR A 139 19.43 -4.09 12.06
CA THR A 139 19.81 -2.67 11.93
C THR A 139 19.16 -2.07 10.69
N TYR A 140 19.31 -2.73 9.54
CA TYR A 140 18.76 -2.28 8.27
C TYR A 140 17.22 -2.13 8.30
N VAL A 141 16.53 -3.10 8.88
CA VAL A 141 15.07 -3.05 9.02
C VAL A 141 14.66 -1.96 10.02
N TRP A 142 15.44 -1.79 11.11
CA TRP A 142 15.15 -0.78 12.12
C TRP A 142 15.24 0.65 11.57
N GLU A 143 16.24 0.94 10.74
CA GLU A 143 16.41 2.24 10.08
C GLU A 143 15.19 2.63 9.23
N GLN A 144 14.45 1.64 8.71
CA GLN A 144 13.23 1.89 7.93
C GLN A 144 12.06 2.40 8.78
N PHE A 145 12.18 2.40 10.10
CA PHE A 145 11.19 2.99 11.00
C PHE A 145 11.49 4.44 11.39
N GLU A 146 12.59 5.02 10.90
CA GLU A 146 12.88 6.42 11.16
C GLU A 146 11.74 7.31 10.63
N GLY A 147 11.18 8.14 11.52
CA GLY A 147 10.03 9.02 11.20
C GLY A 147 8.67 8.36 11.09
N ILE A 148 8.55 7.06 11.43
CA ILE A 148 7.30 6.29 11.40
C ILE A 148 6.73 6.15 12.82
N ASP A 149 5.49 6.55 13.02
CA ASP A 149 4.77 6.28 14.27
C ASP A 149 4.23 4.84 14.27
N VAL A 150 4.95 3.95 14.93
CA VAL A 150 4.57 2.53 15.05
C VAL A 150 3.34 2.28 15.91
N ASN A 151 2.86 3.29 16.65
CA ASN A 151 1.64 3.21 17.47
C ASN A 151 0.41 3.73 16.70
N TYR A 152 0.56 4.12 15.43
CA TYR A 152 -0.57 4.56 14.64
C TYR A 152 -1.61 3.44 14.50
N GLU A 153 -2.86 3.70 14.93
CA GLU A 153 -3.91 2.67 15.07
C GLU A 153 -4.29 1.97 13.75
N ASN A 154 -4.14 2.67 12.60
CA ASN A 154 -4.46 2.14 11.28
C ASN A 154 -3.21 1.67 10.52
N LEU A 155 -2.15 1.29 11.23
CA LEU A 155 -0.91 0.75 10.67
C LEU A 155 -0.98 -0.78 10.58
N ILE A 156 -0.60 -1.30 9.42
CA ILE A 156 -0.30 -2.72 9.18
C ILE A 156 1.14 -2.81 8.72
N LEU A 157 1.96 -3.63 9.40
CA LEU A 157 3.33 -3.92 8.97
C LEU A 157 3.34 -5.13 8.02
N ALA A 158 4.09 -5.04 6.91
CA ALA A 158 4.19 -6.06 5.86
C ALA A 158 5.63 -6.27 5.38
#